data_f4e3f279251f1a9914a48898b198fbc9
#
_entry.id   f4e3f279251f1a9914a48898b198fbc9
#
_cell.length_a   1.000
_cell.length_b   1.000
_cell.length_c   1.000
_cell.angle_alpha   90.00
_cell.angle_beta   90.00
_cell.angle_gamma   90.00
#
_symmetry.space_group_name_H-M   'P 1'
#
loop_
_entity.id
_entity.type
_entity.pdbx_description
1 polymer ?
#
loop_
_entity_poly.entity_id
_entity_poly.type
_entity_poly.pdbx_seq_one_letter_code
_entity_poly.pdbx_strand_id
1 'polypeptide(L)'
;MKFAHLADTHIRNLKYHKEYREVFSKLYDKIKQEKVDYIIHCGDIAHTKTQISPEFVDLCSSFLNSLANIAPTYVILGNHDGNLRNSSRQDALTPIANALQNPNLHLLKNSGEVVLDDEFAINVLSVFDRDNWKTPSNSNRINIALYHGSVSGVVTDTGWKMESGEDDVNIFNKFDYGFLG
;
A
#
# COMPACT_ATOMS: atom_id res chain seq x y z
N MET A 1 14.99 -7.61 -10.11
CA MET A 1 13.82 -6.72 -9.98
C MET A 1 14.03 -5.73 -8.85
N LYS A 2 13.61 -4.48 -8.98
CA LYS A 2 13.76 -3.42 -7.99
C LYS A 2 12.39 -2.83 -7.65
N PHE A 3 12.05 -2.77 -6.38
CA PHE A 3 10.80 -2.22 -5.87
C PHE A 3 11.02 -0.90 -5.13
N ALA A 4 10.09 0.05 -5.28
CA ALA A 4 9.90 1.12 -4.33
C ALA A 4 8.78 0.70 -3.37
N HIS A 5 9.10 0.53 -2.09
CA HIS A 5 8.14 0.23 -1.04
C HIS A 5 7.80 1.51 -0.28
N LEU A 6 6.53 1.86 -0.27
CA LEU A 6 5.95 3.03 0.37
C LEU A 6 4.82 2.60 1.30
N ALA A 7 4.59 3.35 2.37
CA ALA A 7 3.46 3.17 3.27
C ALA A 7 3.18 4.46 4.05
N ASP A 8 2.05 4.53 4.73
CA ASP A 8 1.75 5.52 5.78
C ASP A 8 1.93 6.97 5.34
N THR A 9 1.51 7.30 4.13
CA THR A 9 1.61 8.68 3.60
C THR A 9 0.74 9.65 4.41
N HIS A 10 -0.42 9.22 4.89
CA HIS A 10 -1.33 9.98 5.74
C HIS A 10 -1.62 11.39 5.23
N ILE A 11 -1.98 11.54 3.95
CA ILE A 11 -2.35 12.84 3.38
C ILE A 11 -3.49 13.43 4.19
N ARG A 12 -3.24 14.59 4.82
CA ARG A 12 -4.21 15.30 5.63
C ARG A 12 -5.16 16.10 4.77
N ASN A 13 -6.37 16.24 5.27
CA ASN A 13 -7.46 16.89 4.54
C ASN A 13 -7.14 18.35 4.11
N LEU A 14 -6.70 19.20 5.05
CA LEU A 14 -6.44 20.63 4.81
C LEU A 14 -5.10 21.12 5.39
N LYS A 15 -4.15 20.21 5.66
CA LYS A 15 -2.89 20.60 6.31
C LYS A 15 -1.68 20.04 5.56
N TYR A 16 -0.62 20.82 5.54
CA TYR A 16 0.71 20.41 5.03
C TYR A 16 0.75 20.11 3.54
N HIS A 17 -0.21 20.60 2.74
CA HIS A 17 -0.29 20.27 1.31
C HIS A 17 0.91 20.83 0.51
N LYS A 18 1.49 21.95 0.94
CA LYS A 18 2.72 22.47 0.33
C LYS A 18 3.89 21.52 0.61
N GLU A 19 4.06 21.12 1.86
CA GLU A 19 5.10 20.21 2.31
C GLU A 19 4.97 18.84 1.63
N TYR A 20 3.74 18.30 1.51
CA TYR A 20 3.51 17.06 0.75
C TYR A 20 3.98 17.20 -0.70
N ARG A 21 3.63 18.29 -1.40
CA ARG A 21 4.03 18.49 -2.80
C ARG A 21 5.55 18.58 -2.95
N GLU A 22 6.24 19.23 -2.02
CA GLU A 22 7.71 19.32 -2.00
C GLU A 22 8.35 17.94 -1.75
N VAL A 23 7.84 17.18 -0.79
CA VAL A 23 8.33 15.84 -0.46
C VAL A 23 8.04 14.86 -1.60
N PHE A 24 6.84 14.89 -2.17
CA PHE A 24 6.45 14.02 -3.28
C PHE A 24 7.29 14.29 -4.54
N SER A 25 7.60 15.57 -4.83
CA SER A 25 8.50 15.87 -5.94
C SER A 25 9.87 15.19 -5.76
N LYS A 26 10.47 15.31 -4.57
CA LYS A 26 11.74 14.64 -4.26
C LYS A 26 11.64 13.11 -4.33
N LEU A 27 10.52 12.54 -3.86
CA LEU A 27 10.25 11.11 -3.94
C LEU A 27 10.19 10.64 -5.39
N TYR A 28 9.44 11.35 -6.26
CA TYR A 28 9.35 10.99 -7.68
C TYR A 28 10.72 11.03 -8.37
N ASP A 29 11.52 12.05 -8.09
CA ASP A 29 12.87 12.17 -8.65
C ASP A 29 13.75 11.00 -8.18
N LYS A 30 13.66 10.64 -6.90
CA LYS A 30 14.40 9.49 -6.35
C LYS A 30 13.97 8.18 -6.99
N ILE A 31 12.67 7.91 -7.10
CA ILE A 31 12.14 6.69 -7.73
C ILE A 31 12.60 6.57 -9.20
N LYS A 32 12.53 7.69 -9.96
CA LYS A 32 13.02 7.73 -11.35
C LYS A 32 14.53 7.46 -11.43
N GLN A 33 15.32 8.07 -10.53
CA GLN A 33 16.77 7.87 -10.48
C GLN A 33 17.13 6.42 -10.19
N GLU A 34 16.38 5.76 -9.31
CA GLU A 34 16.60 4.36 -8.94
C GLU A 34 16.13 3.38 -10.03
N LYS A 35 15.35 3.83 -11.03
CA LYS A 35 14.82 3.00 -12.11
C LYS A 35 14.13 1.75 -11.57
N VAL A 36 13.17 1.95 -10.69
CA VAL A 36 12.40 0.85 -10.11
C VAL A 36 11.51 0.18 -11.15
N ASP A 37 11.33 -1.12 -11.04
CA ASP A 37 10.44 -1.89 -11.92
C ASP A 37 8.99 -1.77 -11.48
N TYR A 38 8.75 -1.71 -10.16
CA TYR A 38 7.42 -1.62 -9.54
C TYR A 38 7.42 -0.70 -8.33
N ILE A 39 6.27 -0.10 -8.08
CA ILE A 39 5.98 0.69 -6.87
C ILE A 39 4.89 -0.02 -6.08
N ILE A 40 5.13 -0.25 -4.80
CA ILE A 40 4.16 -0.84 -3.87
C ILE A 40 3.86 0.17 -2.78
N HIS A 41 2.59 0.45 -2.53
CA HIS A 41 2.16 1.27 -1.40
C HIS A 41 1.31 0.42 -0.45
N CYS A 42 1.83 0.19 0.75
CA CYS A 42 1.22 -0.70 1.75
C CYS A 42 0.22 0.03 2.67
N GLY A 43 -0.68 0.84 2.09
CA GLY A 43 -1.84 1.40 2.79
C GLY A 43 -1.60 2.71 3.53
N ASP A 44 -2.68 3.24 4.11
CA ASP A 44 -2.76 4.50 4.84
C ASP A 44 -2.30 5.72 4.02
N ILE A 45 -2.84 5.85 2.80
CA ILE A 45 -2.65 7.05 1.98
C ILE A 45 -3.47 8.20 2.56
N ALA A 46 -4.75 7.96 2.91
CA ALA A 46 -5.57 8.96 3.56
C ALA A 46 -5.28 9.03 5.07
N HIS A 47 -5.24 10.24 5.64
CA HIS A 47 -5.15 10.39 7.09
C HIS A 47 -6.48 10.06 7.78
N THR A 48 -7.62 10.33 7.11
CA THR A 48 -8.96 10.00 7.61
C THR A 48 -9.87 9.64 6.44
N LYS A 49 -10.63 8.56 6.59
CA LYS A 49 -11.60 8.06 5.60
C LYS A 49 -12.92 8.85 5.51
N THR A 50 -13.18 9.71 6.48
CA THR A 50 -14.49 10.39 6.62
C THR A 50 -14.44 11.88 6.35
N GLN A 51 -13.26 12.47 6.27
CA GLN A 51 -13.06 13.90 6.00
C GLN A 51 -12.29 14.05 4.71
N ILE A 52 -13.00 14.10 3.60
CA ILE A 52 -12.44 14.20 2.25
C ILE A 52 -12.76 15.60 1.70
N SER A 53 -11.75 16.45 1.55
CA SER A 53 -11.88 17.74 0.91
C SER A 53 -11.49 17.70 -0.57
N PRO A 54 -11.91 18.68 -1.38
CA PRO A 54 -11.43 18.82 -2.76
C PRO A 54 -9.90 18.88 -2.87
N GLU A 55 -9.24 19.54 -1.92
CA GLU A 55 -7.77 19.64 -1.88
C GLU A 55 -7.09 18.31 -1.58
N PHE A 56 -7.70 17.47 -0.71
CA PHE A 56 -7.23 16.10 -0.51
C PHE A 56 -7.35 15.29 -1.80
N VAL A 57 -8.51 15.37 -2.47
CA VAL A 57 -8.75 14.63 -3.73
C VAL A 57 -7.73 15.03 -4.78
N ASP A 58 -7.47 16.33 -4.94
CA ASP A 58 -6.48 16.85 -5.90
C ASP A 58 -5.07 16.34 -5.57
N LEU A 59 -4.63 16.44 -4.32
CA LEU A 59 -3.29 16.01 -3.90
C LEU A 59 -3.12 14.50 -4.01
N CYS A 60 -4.11 13.73 -3.55
CA CYS A 60 -4.09 12.26 -3.61
C CYS A 60 -4.12 11.76 -5.06
N SER A 61 -4.97 12.34 -5.90
CA SER A 61 -5.03 12.03 -7.34
C SER A 61 -3.69 12.31 -8.03
N SER A 62 -3.11 13.48 -7.77
CA SER A 62 -1.81 13.86 -8.30
C SER A 62 -0.70 12.89 -7.84
N PHE A 63 -0.72 12.50 -6.56
CA PHE A 63 0.25 11.55 -5.99
C PHE A 63 0.17 10.19 -6.68
N LEU A 64 -1.00 9.57 -6.69
CA LEU A 64 -1.21 8.25 -7.28
C LEU A 64 -0.89 8.22 -8.77
N ASN A 65 -1.38 9.23 -9.51
CA ASN A 65 -1.13 9.32 -10.94
C ASN A 65 0.34 9.52 -11.28
N SER A 66 1.06 10.32 -10.48
CA SER A 66 2.49 10.55 -10.68
C SER A 66 3.31 9.28 -10.45
N LEU A 67 3.01 8.50 -9.42
CA LEU A 67 3.63 7.20 -9.18
C LEU A 67 3.37 6.24 -10.35
N ALA A 68 2.12 6.09 -10.76
CA ALA A 68 1.72 5.19 -11.85
C ALA A 68 2.29 5.60 -13.22
N ASN A 69 2.60 6.87 -13.42
CA ASN A 69 3.31 7.36 -14.62
C ASN A 69 4.83 7.06 -14.59
N ILE A 70 5.39 6.69 -13.44
CA ILE A 70 6.80 6.31 -13.33
C ILE A 70 6.97 4.80 -13.55
N ALA A 71 6.17 3.98 -12.85
CA ALA A 71 6.19 2.52 -12.95
C ALA A 71 4.82 1.94 -12.54
N PRO A 72 4.50 0.68 -12.91
CA PRO A 72 3.32 0.00 -12.42
C PRO A 72 3.24 0.08 -10.89
N THR A 73 2.14 0.61 -10.39
CA THR A 73 1.93 0.96 -8.98
C THR A 73 0.80 0.14 -8.40
N TYR A 74 1.10 -0.63 -7.38
CA TYR A 74 0.14 -1.45 -6.63
C TYR A 74 -0.09 -0.84 -5.25
N VAL A 75 -1.34 -0.64 -4.91
CA VAL A 75 -1.76 -0.01 -3.65
C VAL A 75 -2.69 -0.94 -2.92
N ILE A 76 -2.42 -1.25 -1.65
CA ILE A 76 -3.38 -1.87 -0.76
C ILE A 76 -4.04 -0.83 0.14
N LEU A 77 -5.18 -1.16 0.73
CA LEU A 77 -5.84 -0.27 1.71
C LEU A 77 -5.26 -0.47 3.11
N GLY A 78 -5.07 0.64 3.82
CA GLY A 78 -4.84 0.64 5.25
C GLY A 78 -6.10 0.97 6.05
N ASN A 79 -6.01 0.89 7.36
CA ASN A 79 -7.15 1.09 8.26
C ASN A 79 -7.67 2.55 8.27
N HIS A 80 -6.86 3.52 7.85
CA HIS A 80 -7.27 4.91 7.64
C HIS A 80 -7.94 5.16 6.29
N ASP A 81 -7.71 4.31 5.28
CA ASP A 81 -8.34 4.41 3.95
C ASP A 81 -9.76 3.86 3.93
N GLY A 82 -10.03 2.78 4.68
CA GLY A 82 -11.30 2.06 4.70
C GLY A 82 -11.89 1.86 6.10
N ASN A 83 -13.10 1.31 6.16
CA ASN A 83 -13.78 1.06 7.44
C ASN A 83 -13.70 -0.42 7.82
N LEU A 84 -12.84 -0.78 8.80
CA LEU A 84 -12.67 -2.16 9.28
C LEU A 84 -13.96 -2.78 9.85
N ARG A 85 -14.87 -1.96 10.41
CA ARG A 85 -16.13 -2.44 10.98
C ARG A 85 -17.23 -2.65 9.95
N ASN A 86 -17.07 -2.10 8.76
CA ASN A 86 -18.01 -2.23 7.66
C ASN A 86 -17.26 -2.17 6.33
N SER A 87 -16.77 -3.32 5.87
CA SER A 87 -16.00 -3.47 4.64
C SER A 87 -16.83 -3.17 3.37
N SER A 88 -18.16 -3.22 3.46
CA SER A 88 -19.04 -2.84 2.34
C SER A 88 -19.12 -1.32 2.13
N ARG A 89 -18.71 -0.52 3.12
CA ARG A 89 -18.67 0.94 2.98
C ARG A 89 -17.56 1.34 2.03
N GLN A 90 -17.83 2.36 1.21
CA GLN A 90 -16.86 2.93 0.28
C GLN A 90 -15.62 3.45 1.04
N ASP A 91 -14.43 3.05 0.58
CA ASP A 91 -13.15 3.58 1.05
C ASP A 91 -12.82 4.93 0.37
N ALA A 92 -11.80 5.61 0.88
CA ALA A 92 -11.38 6.93 0.40
C ALA A 92 -10.70 6.90 -0.98
N LEU A 93 -10.08 5.77 -1.35
CA LEU A 93 -9.19 5.69 -2.52
C LEU A 93 -9.88 5.18 -3.79
N THR A 94 -10.84 4.27 -3.66
CA THR A 94 -11.52 3.67 -4.82
C THR A 94 -12.13 4.71 -5.78
N PRO A 95 -12.85 5.76 -5.33
CA PRO A 95 -13.41 6.76 -6.25
C PRO A 95 -12.31 7.51 -7.02
N ILE A 96 -11.18 7.79 -6.36
CA ILE A 96 -10.04 8.49 -6.94
C ILE A 96 -9.35 7.60 -7.98
N ALA A 97 -9.04 6.37 -7.63
CA ALA A 97 -8.38 5.42 -8.53
C ALA A 97 -9.22 5.16 -9.79
N ASN A 98 -10.55 4.98 -9.61
CA ASN A 98 -11.47 4.80 -10.73
C ASN A 98 -11.56 6.03 -11.65
N ALA A 99 -11.52 7.24 -11.08
CA ALA A 99 -11.57 8.48 -11.86
C ALA A 99 -10.29 8.72 -12.67
N LEU A 100 -9.12 8.29 -12.14
CA LEU A 100 -7.84 8.44 -12.82
C LEU A 100 -7.71 7.57 -14.08
N GLN A 101 -8.36 6.41 -14.12
CA GLN A 101 -8.31 5.46 -15.25
C GLN A 101 -6.87 5.19 -15.76
N ASN A 102 -5.87 5.28 -14.88
CA ASN A 102 -4.49 5.02 -15.26
C ASN A 102 -4.25 3.51 -15.29
N PRO A 103 -3.85 2.91 -16.43
CA PRO A 103 -3.68 1.46 -16.57
C PRO A 103 -2.56 0.88 -15.70
N ASN A 104 -1.65 1.72 -15.24
CA ASN A 104 -0.56 1.32 -14.35
C ASN A 104 -0.89 1.48 -12.87
N LEU A 105 -2.09 1.97 -12.51
CA LEU A 105 -2.53 2.09 -11.13
C LEU A 105 -3.45 0.94 -10.75
N HIS A 106 -3.02 0.10 -9.83
CA HIS A 106 -3.74 -1.08 -9.38
C HIS A 106 -4.09 -0.95 -7.89
N LEU A 107 -5.36 -0.66 -7.59
CA LEU A 107 -5.86 -0.66 -6.21
C LEU A 107 -6.34 -2.06 -5.83
N LEU A 108 -5.62 -2.71 -4.93
CA LEU A 108 -5.85 -4.08 -4.48
C LEU A 108 -6.56 -4.09 -3.12
N LYS A 109 -7.88 -4.15 -3.14
CA LYS A 109 -8.73 -4.05 -1.94
C LYS A 109 -8.87 -5.36 -1.19
N ASN A 110 -8.97 -6.46 -1.94
CA ASN A 110 -9.25 -7.79 -1.42
C ASN A 110 -7.96 -8.60 -1.34
N SER A 111 -7.99 -9.63 -0.51
CA SER A 111 -6.92 -10.61 -0.43
C SER A 111 -6.81 -11.40 -1.73
N GLY A 112 -5.58 -11.71 -2.13
CA GLY A 112 -5.33 -12.47 -3.34
C GLY A 112 -3.91 -12.33 -3.86
N GLU A 113 -3.61 -13.12 -4.87
CA GLU A 113 -2.32 -13.16 -5.56
C GLU A 113 -2.38 -12.37 -6.86
N VAL A 114 -1.35 -11.58 -7.12
CA VAL A 114 -1.10 -10.92 -8.40
C VAL A 114 0.27 -11.36 -8.90
N VAL A 115 0.30 -12.06 -10.01
CA VAL A 115 1.54 -12.46 -10.68
C VAL A 115 2.09 -11.26 -11.41
N LEU A 116 3.31 -10.83 -11.06
CA LEU A 116 4.00 -9.72 -11.72
C LEU A 116 4.71 -10.19 -12.98
N ASP A 117 5.37 -11.36 -12.88
CA ASP A 117 6.05 -12.04 -14.00
C ASP A 117 6.30 -13.52 -13.65
N ASP A 118 7.20 -14.19 -14.39
CA ASP A 118 7.53 -15.60 -14.17
C ASP A 118 8.26 -15.85 -12.84
N GLU A 119 8.94 -14.85 -12.30
CA GLU A 119 9.77 -14.94 -11.09
C GLU A 119 9.08 -14.43 -9.83
N PHE A 120 8.18 -13.44 -9.94
CA PHE A 120 7.64 -12.70 -8.80
C PHE A 120 6.12 -12.69 -8.77
N ALA A 121 5.58 -12.81 -7.55
CA ALA A 121 4.17 -12.57 -7.25
C ALA A 121 4.03 -11.75 -5.97
N ILE A 122 3.05 -10.85 -5.92
CA ILE A 122 2.61 -10.17 -4.71
C ILE A 122 1.33 -10.80 -4.20
N ASN A 123 1.21 -10.91 -2.89
CA ASN A 123 0.10 -11.56 -2.22
C ASN A 123 -0.48 -10.60 -1.18
N VAL A 124 -1.70 -10.14 -1.42
CA VAL A 124 -2.37 -9.21 -0.52
C VAL A 124 -2.99 -9.97 0.65
N LEU A 125 -2.58 -9.61 1.86
CA LEU A 125 -3.22 -10.02 3.12
C LEU A 125 -4.08 -8.84 3.62
N SER A 126 -5.23 -8.63 2.97
CA SER A 126 -6.08 -7.48 3.27
C SER A 126 -6.71 -7.61 4.65
N VAL A 127 -6.57 -6.57 5.47
CA VAL A 127 -7.23 -6.48 6.80
C VAL A 127 -8.75 -6.33 6.70
N PHE A 128 -9.27 -6.03 5.51
CA PHE A 128 -10.71 -5.96 5.23
C PHE A 128 -11.30 -7.29 4.75
N ASP A 129 -10.45 -8.31 4.50
CA ASP A 129 -10.83 -9.56 3.83
C ASP A 129 -10.03 -10.75 4.39
N ARG A 130 -9.93 -10.83 5.73
CA ARG A 130 -9.09 -11.81 6.44
C ARG A 130 -9.46 -13.26 6.14
N ASP A 131 -10.76 -13.55 5.96
CA ASP A 131 -11.26 -14.90 5.69
C ASP A 131 -10.77 -15.46 4.34
N ASN A 132 -10.31 -14.60 3.45
CA ASN A 132 -9.78 -14.94 2.14
C ASN A 132 -8.24 -14.90 2.04
N TRP A 133 -7.54 -14.77 3.16
CA TRP A 133 -6.09 -14.89 3.16
C TRP A 133 -5.64 -16.26 2.67
N LYS A 134 -4.70 -16.28 1.73
CA LYS A 134 -4.21 -17.52 1.11
C LYS A 134 -2.69 -17.55 1.12
N THR A 135 -2.16 -18.76 1.14
CA THR A 135 -0.75 -19.00 0.85
C THR A 135 -0.49 -18.87 -0.66
N PRO A 136 0.75 -18.62 -1.07
CA PRO A 136 1.12 -18.55 -2.48
C PRO A 136 0.67 -19.76 -3.29
N SER A 137 0.19 -19.53 -4.51
CA SER A 137 -0.24 -20.60 -5.43
C SER A 137 0.95 -21.34 -6.06
N ASN A 138 2.10 -20.66 -6.19
CA ASN A 138 3.32 -21.20 -6.78
C ASN A 138 4.54 -20.89 -5.90
N SER A 139 5.05 -21.90 -5.21
CA SER A 139 6.24 -21.80 -4.35
C SER A 139 7.56 -21.66 -5.11
N ASN A 140 7.57 -21.81 -6.43
CA ASN A 140 8.77 -21.60 -7.24
C ASN A 140 8.99 -20.11 -7.59
N ARG A 141 7.98 -19.26 -7.34
CA ARG A 141 8.13 -17.79 -7.45
C ARG A 141 8.60 -17.22 -6.13
N ILE A 142 9.23 -16.08 -6.22
CA ILE A 142 9.48 -15.20 -5.06
C ILE A 142 8.14 -14.53 -4.72
N ASN A 143 7.60 -14.90 -3.57
CA ASN A 143 6.30 -14.46 -3.09
C ASN A 143 6.44 -13.38 -2.05
N ILE A 144 5.92 -12.20 -2.34
CA ILE A 144 5.97 -11.03 -1.46
C ILE A 144 4.59 -10.81 -0.86
N ALA A 145 4.46 -10.93 0.47
CA ALA A 145 3.23 -10.57 1.16
C ALA A 145 3.12 -9.05 1.29
N LEU A 146 1.95 -8.49 1.00
CA LEU A 146 1.61 -7.09 1.27
C LEU A 146 0.60 -7.06 2.42
N TYR A 147 0.95 -6.36 3.49
CA TYR A 147 0.12 -6.28 4.68
C TYR A 147 0.16 -4.87 5.28
N HIS A 148 -0.98 -4.41 5.78
CA HIS A 148 -1.07 -3.17 6.54
C HIS A 148 -1.66 -3.45 7.92
N GLY A 149 -0.84 -3.29 8.95
CA GLY A 149 -1.25 -3.52 10.34
C GLY A 149 -0.07 -3.84 11.24
N SER A 150 -0.36 -3.92 12.55
CA SER A 150 0.65 -4.16 13.55
C SER A 150 0.97 -5.66 13.69
N VAL A 151 2.26 -6.00 13.74
CA VAL A 151 2.75 -7.37 13.83
C VAL A 151 3.53 -7.58 15.13
N SER A 152 3.08 -8.55 15.94
CA SER A 152 3.77 -8.93 17.18
C SER A 152 5.18 -9.45 16.87
N GLY A 153 6.14 -9.04 17.68
CA GLY A 153 7.53 -9.50 17.58
C GLY A 153 8.41 -8.72 16.62
N VAL A 154 7.85 -7.81 15.82
CA VAL A 154 8.61 -6.91 14.95
C VAL A 154 9.48 -5.98 15.78
N VAL A 155 10.73 -5.78 15.35
CA VAL A 155 11.68 -4.86 15.96
C VAL A 155 11.96 -3.73 14.96
N THR A 156 11.76 -2.49 15.40
CA THR A 156 12.08 -1.31 14.59
C THR A 156 13.60 -1.09 14.54
N ASP A 157 14.05 -0.28 13.60
CA ASP A 157 15.46 0.13 13.48
C ASP A 157 15.97 0.92 14.71
N THR A 158 15.07 1.50 15.51
CA THR A 158 15.39 2.10 16.82
C THR A 158 15.53 1.07 17.94
N GLY A 159 15.30 -0.23 17.67
CA GLY A 159 15.38 -1.32 18.64
C GLY A 159 14.11 -1.51 19.49
N TRP A 160 13.04 -0.74 19.24
CA TRP A 160 11.78 -0.97 19.92
C TRP A 160 11.09 -2.23 19.38
N LYS A 161 10.66 -3.10 20.29
CA LYS A 161 9.95 -4.34 19.98
C LYS A 161 8.47 -4.19 20.24
N MET A 162 7.63 -4.53 19.25
CA MET A 162 6.19 -4.60 19.40
C MET A 162 5.82 -5.90 20.15
N GLU A 163 5.40 -5.78 21.41
CA GLU A 163 5.07 -6.94 22.24
C GLU A 163 3.70 -7.55 21.86
N SER A 164 2.74 -6.72 21.45
CA SER A 164 1.40 -7.15 21.02
C SER A 164 0.94 -6.36 19.81
N GLY A 165 0.88 -7.01 18.66
CA GLY A 165 0.27 -6.51 17.42
C GLY A 165 -1.09 -7.16 17.17
N GLU A 166 -1.76 -6.74 16.10
CA GLU A 166 -3.02 -7.35 15.65
C GLU A 166 -2.81 -8.79 15.15
N ASP A 167 -1.65 -9.05 14.56
CA ASP A 167 -1.27 -10.35 14.02
C ASP A 167 0.12 -10.77 14.51
N ASP A 168 0.42 -12.06 14.38
CA ASP A 168 1.71 -12.64 14.67
C ASP A 168 2.58 -12.72 13.42
N VAL A 169 3.90 -12.63 13.56
CA VAL A 169 4.86 -12.73 12.44
C VAL A 169 4.69 -14.01 11.61
N ASN A 170 4.12 -15.06 12.20
CA ASN A 170 3.88 -16.33 11.52
C ASN A 170 2.94 -16.25 10.31
N ILE A 171 2.15 -15.17 10.18
CA ILE A 171 1.34 -14.93 8.97
C ILE A 171 2.19 -14.87 7.70
N PHE A 172 3.49 -14.56 7.82
CA PHE A 172 4.43 -14.45 6.71
C PHE A 172 5.23 -15.74 6.42
N ASN A 173 5.09 -16.81 7.21
CA ASN A 173 5.91 -18.03 7.11
C ASN A 173 5.89 -18.75 5.75
N LYS A 174 4.93 -18.42 4.89
CA LYS A 174 4.81 -18.99 3.54
C LYS A 174 5.23 -18.06 2.41
N PHE A 175 5.78 -16.90 2.78
CA PHE A 175 6.22 -15.87 1.85
C PHE A 175 7.73 -15.67 2.01
N ASP A 176 8.38 -15.25 0.92
CA ASP A 176 9.82 -14.98 0.92
C ASP A 176 10.12 -13.60 1.52
N TYR A 177 9.20 -12.65 1.34
CA TYR A 177 9.29 -11.27 1.87
C TYR A 177 7.94 -10.79 2.35
N GLY A 178 7.95 -9.84 3.30
CA GLY A 178 6.79 -9.06 3.73
C GLY A 178 7.03 -7.57 3.55
N PHE A 179 6.15 -6.88 2.82
CA PHE A 179 6.10 -5.42 2.75
C PHE A 179 4.98 -4.93 3.63
N LEU A 180 5.31 -4.11 4.62
CA LEU A 180 4.44 -3.69 5.70
C LEU A 180 4.17 -2.18 5.63
N GLY A 181 3.00 -1.77 6.12
CA GLY A 181 2.63 -0.41 6.41
C GLY A 181 1.97 -0.31 7.79
#